data_7aaf2d59b7888b34cbf436bad66ac6a4
#
_entry.id   7aaf2d59b7888b34cbf436bad66ac6a4
#
_cell.length_a   1.000
_cell.length_b   1.000
_cell.length_c   1.000
_cell.angle_alpha   90.00
_cell.angle_beta   90.00
_cell.angle_gamma   90.00
#
_symmetry.space_group_name_H-M   'P 1'
#
loop_
_entity.id
_entity.type
_entity.pdbx_description
1 polymer ?
#
loop_
_entity_poly.entity_id
_entity_poly.type
_entity_poly.pdbx_seq_one_letter_code
_entity_poly.pdbx_strand_id
1 'polypeptide(L)'
;EMDWEALKNSARLLTRFVDNIIDLTPYHFEENEKNQKSERRVGGGTLGLGELSIKLRMRYGSDEALEFIHKIYRTITTEMYKESSSLAVEKGPFPKFELDKYLESGFIKQMPEDVVEMIKANGIRNVTLTTQAPTGTVGSMLGTSTGIEPYYAFKFYRQSRLGFHEVYIPLADKYKHNGSLPEFFTSAMELTPLEHIKVQAAVQKWTDSSISKTANAPADFTVEQTDQLYIQAYEMGCKGVTIYRDSSRDEQVLSINKDTENKNLEYNHNGNGNGKPSTKAQADTSKEPKVENKSEIVEVKEEIEVKK
;
A
#
# COMPACT_ATOMS: atom_id res chain seq x y z
N GLU A 1 16.16 5.78 -17.90
CA GLU A 1 16.72 6.86 -17.08
C GLU A 1 15.60 7.51 -16.28
N MET A 2 15.89 7.96 -15.05
CA MET A 2 14.90 8.57 -14.17
C MET A 2 14.79 10.06 -14.45
N ASP A 3 13.56 10.56 -14.65
CA ASP A 3 13.27 11.99 -14.74
C ASP A 3 13.07 12.59 -13.33
N TRP A 4 14.15 13.09 -12.77
CA TRP A 4 14.18 13.65 -11.40
C TRP A 4 13.38 14.95 -11.28
N GLU A 5 13.33 15.79 -12.31
CA GLU A 5 12.58 17.05 -12.25
C GLU A 5 11.07 16.78 -12.30
N ALA A 6 10.62 15.86 -13.15
CA ALA A 6 9.24 15.45 -13.16
C ALA A 6 8.81 14.85 -11.81
N LEU A 7 9.68 14.03 -11.16
CA LEU A 7 9.42 13.47 -9.83
C LEU A 7 9.26 14.56 -8.78
N LYS A 8 10.18 15.54 -8.72
CA LYS A 8 10.13 16.65 -7.79
C LYS A 8 8.85 17.49 -7.99
N ASN A 9 8.54 17.83 -9.23
CA ASN A 9 7.35 18.61 -9.55
C ASN A 9 6.06 17.86 -9.17
N SER A 10 6.01 16.55 -9.40
CA SER A 10 4.89 15.72 -8.99
C SER A 10 4.72 15.69 -7.46
N ALA A 11 5.81 15.60 -6.71
CA ALA A 11 5.76 15.61 -5.25
C ALA A 11 5.23 16.95 -4.71
N ARG A 12 5.64 18.08 -5.28
CA ARG A 12 5.14 19.42 -4.92
C ARG A 12 3.65 19.55 -5.25
N LEU A 13 3.25 19.19 -6.46
CA LEU A 13 1.84 19.24 -6.89
C LEU A 13 0.96 18.35 -6.01
N LEU A 14 1.42 17.14 -5.68
CA LEU A 14 0.72 16.25 -4.77
C LEU A 14 0.48 16.92 -3.41
N THR A 15 1.50 17.58 -2.85
CA THR A 15 1.38 18.26 -1.55
C THR A 15 0.30 19.34 -1.58
N ARG A 16 0.29 20.20 -2.61
CA ARG A 16 -0.75 21.21 -2.79
C ARG A 16 -2.14 20.60 -2.97
N PHE A 17 -2.23 19.53 -3.75
CA PHE A 17 -3.48 18.85 -4.03
C PHE A 17 -4.11 18.29 -2.75
N VAL A 18 -3.33 17.52 -1.96
CA VAL A 18 -3.87 16.91 -0.73
C VAL A 18 -4.14 17.93 0.37
N ASP A 19 -3.40 19.04 0.44
CA ASP A 19 -3.72 20.15 1.35
C ASP A 19 -5.06 20.81 0.98
N ASN A 20 -5.31 21.04 -0.30
CA ASN A 20 -6.58 21.61 -0.77
C ASN A 20 -7.78 20.69 -0.53
N ILE A 21 -7.59 19.36 -0.61
CA ILE A 21 -8.66 18.39 -0.31
C ILE A 21 -9.16 18.56 1.13
N ILE A 22 -8.31 18.89 2.10
CA ILE A 22 -8.74 19.10 3.48
C ILE A 22 -9.80 20.22 3.56
N ASP A 23 -9.63 21.28 2.81
CA ASP A 23 -10.53 22.42 2.82
C ASP A 23 -11.80 22.19 2.02
N LEU A 24 -11.73 21.35 0.97
CA LEU A 24 -12.85 21.05 0.07
C LEU A 24 -13.71 19.85 0.51
N THR A 25 -13.22 19.06 1.48
CA THR A 25 -13.94 17.86 1.96
C THR A 25 -15.20 18.26 2.73
N PRO A 26 -16.38 17.74 2.35
CA PRO A 26 -17.58 17.87 3.17
C PRO A 26 -17.51 16.89 4.35
N TYR A 27 -17.27 17.40 5.54
CA TYR A 27 -17.18 16.59 6.75
C TYR A 27 -18.58 16.32 7.32
N HIS A 28 -18.89 15.06 7.61
CA HIS A 28 -20.16 14.67 8.26
C HIS A 28 -20.15 14.92 9.76
N PHE A 29 -18.97 14.85 10.39
CA PHE A 29 -18.82 15.04 11.84
C PHE A 29 -17.94 16.26 12.10
N GLU A 30 -18.42 17.14 12.98
CA GLU A 30 -17.73 18.39 13.36
C GLU A 30 -16.37 18.10 14.00
N GLU A 31 -16.28 17.04 14.81
CA GLU A 31 -15.04 16.64 15.48
C GLU A 31 -13.96 16.22 14.45
N ASN A 32 -14.39 15.53 13.38
CA ASN A 32 -13.47 15.13 12.30
C ASN A 32 -12.95 16.36 11.54
N GLU A 33 -13.84 17.31 11.24
CA GLU A 33 -13.46 18.57 10.60
C GLU A 33 -12.47 19.35 11.46
N LYS A 34 -12.79 19.55 12.73
CA LYS A 34 -11.96 20.25 13.70
C LYS A 34 -10.58 19.62 13.83
N ASN A 35 -10.52 18.29 13.96
CA ASN A 35 -9.27 17.56 14.07
C ASN A 35 -8.46 17.67 12.77
N GLN A 36 -9.06 17.38 11.63
CA GLN A 36 -8.38 17.39 10.33
C GLN A 36 -7.85 18.78 10.00
N LYS A 37 -8.65 19.82 10.17
CA LYS A 37 -8.24 21.22 9.91
C LYS A 37 -7.20 21.72 10.92
N SER A 38 -7.21 21.24 12.17
CA SER A 38 -6.25 21.66 13.19
C SER A 38 -4.83 21.10 13.00
N GLU A 39 -4.71 19.90 12.46
CA GLU A 39 -3.42 19.21 12.22
C GLU A 39 -3.02 19.22 10.76
N ARG A 40 -3.98 19.33 9.85
CA ARG A 40 -3.80 19.25 8.40
C ARG A 40 -2.97 18.05 7.98
N ARG A 41 -3.28 16.90 8.58
CA ARG A 41 -2.59 15.63 8.34
C ARG A 41 -2.94 15.12 6.95
N VAL A 42 -1.92 14.86 6.14
CA VAL A 42 -2.04 14.25 4.82
C VAL A 42 -1.11 13.07 4.68
N GLY A 43 -1.28 12.27 3.62
CA GLY A 43 -0.46 11.10 3.35
C GLY A 43 -0.31 10.91 1.84
N GLY A 44 0.69 11.52 1.25
CA GLY A 44 1.09 11.25 -0.12
C GLY A 44 1.94 9.98 -0.19
N GLY A 45 1.67 9.15 -1.17
CA GLY A 45 2.40 7.89 -1.39
C GLY A 45 2.59 7.58 -2.86
N THR A 46 3.23 6.45 -3.12
CA THR A 46 3.59 6.01 -4.46
C THR A 46 2.97 4.66 -4.80
N LEU A 47 2.92 4.34 -6.07
CA LEU A 47 2.66 3.01 -6.58
C LEU A 47 3.61 2.73 -7.76
N GLY A 48 3.80 1.46 -8.11
CA GLY A 48 4.63 1.10 -9.25
C GLY A 48 6.12 0.94 -8.94
N LEU A 49 6.55 0.81 -7.68
CA LEU A 49 7.96 0.64 -7.33
C LEU A 49 8.56 -0.64 -7.94
N GLY A 50 7.81 -1.74 -7.93
CA GLY A 50 8.23 -2.99 -8.56
C GLY A 50 8.41 -2.86 -10.08
N GLU A 51 7.48 -2.18 -10.75
CA GLU A 51 7.59 -1.88 -12.17
C GLU A 51 8.79 -0.98 -12.48
N LEU A 52 9.01 0.06 -11.67
CA LEU A 52 10.13 0.97 -11.82
C LEU A 52 11.47 0.24 -11.73
N SER A 53 11.63 -0.68 -10.76
CA SER A 53 12.85 -1.49 -10.63
C SER A 53 13.12 -2.29 -11.90
N ILE A 54 12.11 -2.93 -12.47
CA ILE A 54 12.23 -3.67 -13.74
C ILE A 54 12.62 -2.75 -14.91
N LYS A 55 11.96 -1.60 -15.04
CA LYS A 55 12.26 -0.63 -16.10
C LYS A 55 13.69 -0.09 -16.05
N LEU A 56 14.24 0.01 -14.84
CA LEU A 56 15.62 0.40 -14.59
C LEU A 56 16.61 -0.78 -14.60
N ARG A 57 16.12 -2.01 -14.81
CA ARG A 57 16.89 -3.26 -14.83
C ARG A 57 17.59 -3.56 -13.51
N MET A 58 17.00 -3.15 -12.40
CA MET A 58 17.48 -3.45 -11.06
C MET A 58 16.64 -4.58 -10.44
N ARG A 59 17.32 -5.58 -9.87
CA ARG A 59 16.62 -6.61 -9.11
C ARG A 59 16.02 -6.00 -7.85
N TYR A 60 14.70 -6.14 -7.68
CA TYR A 60 14.02 -5.65 -6.49
C TYR A 60 14.61 -6.29 -5.23
N GLY A 61 14.95 -5.47 -4.21
CA GLY A 61 15.57 -5.93 -2.97
C GLY A 61 17.10 -6.10 -3.02
N SER A 62 17.76 -5.89 -4.17
CA SER A 62 19.24 -5.84 -4.24
C SER A 62 19.77 -4.57 -3.57
N ASP A 63 21.04 -4.58 -3.17
CA ASP A 63 21.68 -3.42 -2.55
C ASP A 63 21.65 -2.18 -3.45
N GLU A 64 21.87 -2.35 -4.76
CA GLU A 64 21.72 -1.28 -5.75
C GLU A 64 20.30 -0.71 -5.77
N ALA A 65 19.28 -1.58 -5.74
CA ALA A 65 17.88 -1.15 -5.69
C ALA A 65 17.56 -0.43 -4.37
N LEU A 66 18.13 -0.86 -3.25
CA LEU A 66 17.94 -0.21 -1.94
C LEU A 66 18.53 1.20 -1.92
N GLU A 67 19.74 1.40 -2.46
CA GLU A 67 20.35 2.73 -2.59
C GLU A 67 19.50 3.64 -3.48
N PHE A 68 19.00 3.13 -4.59
CA PHE A 68 18.14 3.88 -5.48
C PHE A 68 16.79 4.23 -4.85
N ILE A 69 16.19 3.31 -4.09
CA ILE A 69 14.97 3.52 -3.30
C ILE A 69 15.20 4.64 -2.27
N HIS A 70 16.32 4.62 -1.55
CA HIS A 70 16.69 5.70 -0.65
C HIS A 70 16.72 7.06 -1.34
N LYS A 71 17.33 7.13 -2.52
CA LYS A 71 17.43 8.37 -3.31
C LYS A 71 16.05 8.87 -3.76
N ILE A 72 15.18 7.97 -4.26
CA ILE A 72 13.82 8.32 -4.69
C ILE A 72 13.01 8.88 -3.53
N TYR A 73 12.89 8.14 -2.43
CA TYR A 73 12.04 8.53 -1.32
C TYR A 73 12.58 9.74 -0.57
N ARG A 74 13.90 9.86 -0.46
CA ARG A 74 14.52 11.11 0.01
C ARG A 74 14.09 12.30 -0.85
N THR A 75 14.15 12.17 -2.17
CA THR A 75 13.77 13.25 -3.09
C THR A 75 12.30 13.61 -2.94
N ILE A 76 11.39 12.62 -2.97
CA ILE A 76 9.95 12.85 -2.83
C ILE A 76 9.66 13.57 -1.52
N THR A 77 10.13 13.01 -0.41
CA THR A 77 9.84 13.54 0.92
C THR A 77 10.43 14.94 1.13
N THR A 78 11.67 15.16 0.72
CA THR A 78 12.31 16.47 0.79
C THR A 78 11.49 17.54 0.03
N GLU A 79 11.04 17.22 -1.18
CA GLU A 79 10.25 18.15 -1.98
C GLU A 79 8.84 18.39 -1.41
N MET A 80 8.20 17.36 -0.85
CA MET A 80 6.91 17.50 -0.18
C MET A 80 7.03 18.40 1.06
N TYR A 81 8.07 18.25 1.86
CA TYR A 81 8.30 19.07 3.05
C TYR A 81 8.63 20.52 2.70
N LYS A 82 9.46 20.74 1.68
CA LYS A 82 9.74 22.11 1.15
C LYS A 82 8.47 22.78 0.66
N GLU A 83 7.63 22.04 -0.08
CA GLU A 83 6.38 22.59 -0.58
C GLU A 83 5.39 22.90 0.54
N SER A 84 5.27 22.02 1.56
CA SER A 84 4.43 22.28 2.73
C SER A 84 4.92 23.49 3.54
N SER A 85 6.24 23.72 3.62
CA SER A 85 6.80 24.93 4.22
C SER A 85 6.49 26.18 3.39
N SER A 86 6.55 26.08 2.05
CA SER A 86 6.13 27.16 1.15
C SER A 86 4.64 27.48 1.29
N LEU A 87 3.79 26.45 1.40
CA LEU A 87 2.35 26.62 1.67
C LEU A 87 2.08 27.28 3.02
N ALA A 88 2.95 27.08 4.03
CA ALA A 88 2.82 27.77 5.30
C ALA A 88 3.03 29.28 5.18
N VAL A 89 3.89 29.73 4.25
CA VAL A 89 4.01 31.17 3.92
C VAL A 89 2.74 31.70 3.24
N GLU A 90 2.16 30.92 2.33
CA GLU A 90 0.97 31.34 1.56
C GLU A 90 -0.32 31.33 2.40
N LYS A 91 -0.50 30.33 3.26
CA LYS A 91 -1.79 29.99 3.91
C LYS A 91 -1.70 29.89 5.44
N GLY A 92 -0.54 30.13 6.02
CA GLY A 92 -0.23 29.90 7.44
C GLY A 92 0.13 28.44 7.75
N PRO A 93 0.90 28.20 8.82
CA PRO A 93 1.18 26.85 9.30
C PRO A 93 -0.11 26.16 9.79
N PHE A 94 -0.05 24.83 10.05
CA PHE A 94 -1.20 24.15 10.64
C PHE A 94 -1.50 24.72 12.04
N PRO A 95 -2.79 24.85 12.46
CA PRO A 95 -3.19 25.56 13.68
C PRO A 95 -2.52 25.10 14.98
N LYS A 96 -2.19 23.80 15.09
CA LYS A 96 -1.50 23.24 16.26
C LYS A 96 0.03 23.26 16.14
N PHE A 97 0.59 24.00 15.18
CA PHE A 97 2.04 24.06 14.97
C PHE A 97 2.74 24.78 16.13
N GLU A 98 3.68 24.08 16.75
CA GLU A 98 4.60 24.62 17.75
C GLU A 98 6.02 24.24 17.31
N LEU A 99 6.82 25.24 16.91
CA LEU A 99 8.11 25.01 16.27
C LEU A 99 9.04 24.11 17.10
N ASP A 100 9.23 24.43 18.37
CA ASP A 100 10.16 23.70 19.23
C ASP A 100 9.77 22.21 19.35
N LYS A 101 8.47 21.94 19.58
CA LYS A 101 7.96 20.56 19.63
C LYS A 101 8.08 19.83 18.30
N TYR A 102 7.85 20.55 17.20
CA TYR A 102 7.95 19.95 15.86
C TYR A 102 9.38 19.54 15.53
N LEU A 103 10.37 20.35 15.93
CA LEU A 103 11.80 20.08 15.76
C LEU A 103 12.32 18.95 16.68
N GLU A 104 11.60 18.61 17.75
CA GLU A 104 11.92 17.45 18.61
C GLU A 104 11.63 16.10 17.93
N SER A 105 10.80 16.09 16.89
CA SER A 105 10.46 14.86 16.15
C SER A 105 11.71 14.17 15.62
N GLY A 106 11.83 12.87 15.90
CA GLY A 106 12.93 12.04 15.37
C GLY A 106 12.96 12.01 13.83
N PHE A 107 11.79 12.13 13.18
CA PHE A 107 11.70 12.20 11.72
C PHE A 107 12.24 13.53 11.19
N ILE A 108 11.95 14.66 11.86
CA ILE A 108 12.44 15.96 11.43
C ILE A 108 13.95 16.11 11.66
N LYS A 109 14.48 15.54 12.73
CA LYS A 109 15.92 15.55 13.04
C LYS A 109 16.80 14.86 11.98
N GLN A 110 16.24 13.93 11.21
CA GLN A 110 16.96 13.24 10.11
C GLN A 110 16.81 13.93 8.75
N MET A 111 15.96 14.98 8.65
CA MET A 111 15.75 15.69 7.40
C MET A 111 16.99 16.50 7.00
N PRO A 112 17.19 16.73 5.68
CA PRO A 112 18.24 17.63 5.21
C PRO A 112 18.17 19.02 5.87
N GLU A 113 19.32 19.60 6.15
CA GLU A 113 19.43 20.87 6.85
C GLU A 113 18.64 22.00 6.18
N ASP A 114 18.66 22.08 4.85
CA ASP A 114 17.91 23.07 4.09
C ASP A 114 16.38 22.97 4.29
N VAL A 115 15.84 21.76 4.51
CA VAL A 115 14.43 21.57 4.84
C VAL A 115 14.14 22.04 6.26
N VAL A 116 15.01 21.69 7.21
CA VAL A 116 14.86 22.11 8.61
C VAL A 116 14.92 23.62 8.74
N GLU A 117 15.84 24.28 8.03
CA GLU A 117 15.94 25.74 8.02
C GLU A 117 14.70 26.41 7.39
N MET A 118 14.14 25.84 6.32
CA MET A 118 12.88 26.34 5.77
C MET A 118 11.74 26.23 6.79
N ILE A 119 11.65 25.10 7.53
CA ILE A 119 10.62 24.92 8.56
C ILE A 119 10.80 25.91 9.70
N LYS A 120 12.04 26.19 10.13
CA LYS A 120 12.33 27.19 11.15
C LYS A 120 11.91 28.61 10.70
N ALA A 121 12.16 28.93 9.46
CA ALA A 121 11.86 30.27 8.92
C ALA A 121 10.36 30.48 8.64
N ASN A 122 9.68 29.49 8.12
CA ASN A 122 8.34 29.61 7.54
C ASN A 122 7.25 28.87 8.33
N GLY A 123 7.62 27.95 9.21
CA GLY A 123 6.71 26.93 9.72
C GLY A 123 6.43 25.83 8.67
N ILE A 124 5.39 25.05 8.92
CA ILE A 124 4.94 24.00 8.00
C ILE A 124 3.42 23.91 7.97
N ARG A 125 2.85 23.67 6.78
CA ARG A 125 1.39 23.64 6.56
C ARG A 125 0.71 22.36 7.04
N ASN A 126 1.41 21.22 7.04
CA ASN A 126 0.86 19.90 7.32
C ASN A 126 1.70 19.19 8.39
N VAL A 127 1.07 18.56 9.37
CA VAL A 127 1.79 17.87 10.46
C VAL A 127 2.55 16.63 9.98
N THR A 128 1.99 15.89 9.02
CA THR A 128 2.61 14.75 8.32
C THR A 128 2.30 14.84 6.84
N LEU A 129 3.14 14.26 6.00
CA LEU A 129 3.04 14.41 4.54
C LEU A 129 3.08 13.09 3.78
N THR A 130 3.74 12.05 4.31
CA THR A 130 4.04 10.84 3.56
C THR A 130 3.45 9.58 4.19
N THR A 131 2.94 8.68 3.36
CA THR A 131 2.50 7.32 3.74
C THR A 131 2.64 6.40 2.54
N GLN A 132 2.65 5.09 2.75
CA GLN A 132 2.61 4.13 1.64
C GLN A 132 1.38 3.24 1.80
N ALA A 133 0.32 3.58 1.08
CA ALA A 133 -0.92 2.81 1.05
C ALA A 133 -0.79 1.59 0.11
N PRO A 134 -1.64 0.55 0.27
CA PRO A 134 -1.59 -0.65 -0.57
C PRO A 134 -1.85 -0.39 -2.06
N THR A 135 -2.71 0.55 -2.39
CA THR A 135 -3.14 0.94 -3.75
C THR A 135 -3.53 -0.23 -4.67
N GLY A 136 -4.09 -1.32 -4.10
CA GLY A 136 -4.37 -2.57 -4.83
C GLY A 136 -5.24 -2.35 -6.06
N THR A 137 -6.43 -1.78 -5.89
CA THR A 137 -7.37 -1.50 -7.00
C THR A 137 -6.80 -0.48 -7.98
N VAL A 138 -6.19 0.60 -7.49
CA VAL A 138 -5.64 1.67 -8.34
C VAL A 138 -4.47 1.14 -9.17
N GLY A 139 -3.54 0.38 -8.57
CA GLY A 139 -2.41 -0.22 -9.28
C GLY A 139 -2.88 -1.20 -10.36
N SER A 140 -3.87 -2.05 -10.04
CA SER A 140 -4.46 -2.99 -11.01
C SER A 140 -5.16 -2.25 -12.17
N MET A 141 -5.89 -1.18 -11.88
CA MET A 141 -6.56 -0.36 -12.91
C MET A 141 -5.56 0.33 -13.85
N LEU A 142 -4.42 0.79 -13.32
CA LEU A 142 -3.35 1.41 -14.09
C LEU A 142 -2.41 0.40 -14.76
N GLY A 143 -2.53 -0.89 -14.45
CA GLY A 143 -1.68 -1.94 -15.00
C GLY A 143 -0.23 -1.93 -14.50
N THR A 144 0.00 -1.41 -13.29
CA THR A 144 1.32 -1.33 -12.65
C THR A 144 1.38 -2.13 -11.35
N SER A 145 2.57 -2.29 -10.75
CA SER A 145 2.68 -2.91 -9.43
C SER A 145 2.05 -2.03 -8.36
N THR A 146 1.49 -2.65 -7.32
CA THR A 146 0.70 -1.95 -6.28
C THR A 146 1.60 -1.42 -5.17
N GLY A 147 1.39 -0.17 -4.76
CA GLY A 147 2.18 0.46 -3.71
C GLY A 147 3.68 0.32 -3.93
N ILE A 148 4.36 -0.09 -2.88
CA ILE A 148 5.80 -0.40 -2.93
C ILE A 148 6.08 -1.90 -3.12
N GLU A 149 5.07 -2.70 -3.48
CA GLU A 149 5.24 -4.13 -3.67
C GLU A 149 5.90 -4.47 -5.02
N PRO A 150 6.68 -5.57 -5.09
CA PRO A 150 7.02 -6.18 -6.36
C PRO A 150 5.76 -6.80 -6.98
N TYR A 151 5.82 -7.19 -8.23
CA TYR A 151 4.73 -8.00 -8.80
C TYR A 151 4.63 -9.34 -8.06
N TYR A 152 3.39 -9.76 -7.76
CA TYR A 152 3.15 -11.08 -7.16
C TYR A 152 3.57 -12.22 -8.10
N ALA A 153 3.21 -12.10 -9.38
CA ALA A 153 3.62 -13.00 -10.45
C ALA A 153 3.68 -12.27 -11.78
N PHE A 154 4.49 -12.74 -12.70
CA PHE A 154 4.62 -12.19 -14.05
C PHE A 154 3.79 -12.93 -15.09
N LYS A 155 3.32 -14.14 -14.75
CA LYS A 155 2.46 -14.96 -15.60
C LYS A 155 1.32 -15.55 -14.74
N PHE A 156 0.19 -15.71 -15.39
CA PHE A 156 -1.00 -16.32 -14.84
C PHE A 156 -1.54 -17.36 -15.80
N TYR A 157 -2.29 -18.32 -15.29
CA TYR A 157 -3.04 -19.25 -16.11
C TYR A 157 -4.48 -18.75 -16.25
N ARG A 158 -4.91 -18.49 -17.48
CA ARG A 158 -6.29 -18.13 -17.78
C ARG A 158 -7.01 -19.29 -18.41
N GLN A 159 -8.14 -19.72 -17.83
CA GLN A 159 -9.01 -20.70 -18.42
C GLN A 159 -9.89 -20.06 -19.49
N SER A 160 -9.95 -20.69 -20.67
CA SER A 160 -10.84 -20.33 -21.76
C SER A 160 -11.54 -21.60 -22.28
N ARG A 161 -12.46 -21.46 -23.25
CA ARG A 161 -13.08 -22.60 -23.92
C ARG A 161 -12.08 -23.52 -24.66
N LEU A 162 -10.88 -23.03 -24.92
CA LEU A 162 -9.80 -23.75 -25.58
C LEU A 162 -8.78 -24.36 -24.60
N GLY A 163 -9.06 -24.30 -23.28
CA GLY A 163 -8.20 -24.79 -22.21
C GLY A 163 -7.47 -23.68 -21.45
N PHE A 164 -6.44 -24.07 -20.70
CA PHE A 164 -5.60 -23.16 -19.94
C PHE A 164 -4.51 -22.53 -20.84
N HIS A 165 -4.41 -21.21 -20.78
CA HIS A 165 -3.39 -20.46 -21.49
C HIS A 165 -2.54 -19.67 -20.51
N GLU A 166 -1.22 -19.65 -20.74
CA GLU A 166 -0.32 -18.74 -20.03
C GLU A 166 -0.51 -17.32 -20.53
N VAL A 167 -0.77 -16.40 -19.62
CA VAL A 167 -0.90 -14.97 -19.89
C VAL A 167 0.16 -14.25 -19.08
N TYR A 168 1.02 -13.51 -19.77
CA TYR A 168 2.02 -12.65 -19.13
C TYR A 168 1.45 -11.25 -18.90
N ILE A 169 1.89 -10.58 -17.84
CA ILE A 169 1.64 -9.14 -17.71
C ILE A 169 2.29 -8.41 -18.91
N PRO A 170 1.71 -7.28 -19.37
CA PRO A 170 2.21 -6.60 -20.58
C PRO A 170 3.70 -6.24 -20.53
N LEU A 171 4.22 -5.91 -19.34
CA LEU A 171 5.63 -5.61 -19.16
C LEU A 171 6.50 -6.86 -19.37
N ALA A 172 6.15 -7.99 -18.76
CA ALA A 172 6.89 -9.24 -18.90
C ALA A 172 6.84 -9.78 -20.33
N ASP A 173 5.70 -9.61 -21.02
CA ASP A 173 5.53 -10.05 -22.39
C ASP A 173 6.52 -9.37 -23.36
N LYS A 174 6.89 -8.12 -23.08
CA LYS A 174 7.90 -7.38 -23.86
C LYS A 174 9.34 -7.87 -23.67
N TYR A 175 9.64 -8.45 -22.52
CA TYR A 175 11.02 -8.84 -22.14
C TYR A 175 11.28 -10.34 -22.21
N LYS A 176 10.23 -11.17 -22.30
CA LYS A 176 10.39 -12.62 -22.34
C LYS A 176 11.15 -13.04 -23.61
N HIS A 177 12.13 -13.90 -23.45
CA HIS A 177 12.86 -14.53 -24.55
C HIS A 177 12.84 -16.04 -24.33
N ASN A 178 12.34 -16.82 -25.31
CA ASN A 178 12.18 -18.27 -25.22
C ASN A 178 11.47 -18.74 -23.90
N GLY A 179 10.47 -17.98 -23.42
CA GLY A 179 9.74 -18.29 -22.18
C GLY A 179 10.46 -17.92 -20.89
N SER A 180 11.66 -17.36 -20.96
CA SER A 180 12.41 -16.88 -19.81
C SER A 180 12.39 -15.36 -19.71
N LEU A 181 12.38 -14.86 -18.46
CA LEU A 181 12.50 -13.44 -18.14
C LEU A 181 13.92 -13.14 -17.65
N PRO A 182 14.43 -11.91 -17.87
CA PRO A 182 15.70 -11.48 -17.30
C PRO A 182 15.69 -11.53 -15.76
N GLU A 183 16.86 -11.65 -15.14
CA GLU A 183 17.06 -11.80 -13.70
C GLU A 183 16.45 -10.64 -12.86
N PHE A 184 16.37 -9.44 -13.41
CA PHE A 184 15.74 -8.30 -12.73
C PHE A 184 14.21 -8.38 -12.66
N PHE A 185 13.57 -9.39 -13.26
CA PHE A 185 12.17 -9.74 -13.03
C PHE A 185 12.09 -10.65 -11.81
N THR A 186 11.94 -10.05 -10.63
CA THR A 186 11.81 -10.77 -9.38
C THR A 186 10.41 -10.59 -8.82
N SER A 187 9.67 -11.69 -8.67
CA SER A 187 8.32 -11.71 -8.09
C SER A 187 8.37 -11.68 -6.56
N ALA A 188 7.23 -11.41 -5.93
CA ALA A 188 7.12 -11.36 -4.48
C ALA A 188 7.51 -12.69 -3.81
N MET A 189 7.26 -13.82 -4.44
CA MET A 189 7.54 -15.16 -3.90
C MET A 189 9.00 -15.60 -4.10
N GLU A 190 9.76 -14.92 -4.96
CA GLU A 190 11.18 -15.19 -5.18
C GLU A 190 12.09 -14.39 -4.24
N LEU A 191 11.52 -13.44 -3.51
CA LEU A 191 12.21 -12.68 -2.48
C LEU A 191 12.17 -13.42 -1.14
N THR A 192 13.26 -13.34 -0.39
CA THR A 192 13.24 -13.74 1.00
C THR A 192 12.42 -12.76 1.85
N PRO A 193 11.81 -13.20 2.96
CA PRO A 193 11.12 -12.30 3.87
C PRO A 193 11.99 -11.12 4.34
N LEU A 194 13.28 -11.34 4.53
CA LEU A 194 14.22 -10.29 4.91
C LEU A 194 14.45 -9.24 3.80
N GLU A 195 14.48 -9.64 2.53
CA GLU A 195 14.57 -8.68 1.41
C GLU A 195 13.34 -7.78 1.34
N HIS A 196 12.14 -8.32 1.63
CA HIS A 196 10.93 -7.52 1.76
C HIS A 196 11.07 -6.46 2.86
N ILE A 197 11.59 -6.84 4.05
CA ILE A 197 11.79 -5.92 5.17
C ILE A 197 12.85 -4.86 4.85
N LYS A 198 13.94 -5.23 4.19
CA LYS A 198 14.98 -4.27 3.77
C LYS A 198 14.42 -3.17 2.87
N VAL A 199 13.59 -3.52 1.90
CA VAL A 199 12.92 -2.53 1.04
C VAL A 199 11.97 -1.66 1.86
N GLN A 200 11.16 -2.26 2.74
CA GLN A 200 10.27 -1.51 3.62
C GLN A 200 11.04 -0.52 4.50
N ALA A 201 12.14 -0.94 5.10
CA ALA A 201 12.99 -0.10 5.94
C ALA A 201 13.63 1.07 5.15
N ALA A 202 14.09 0.79 3.91
CA ALA A 202 14.63 1.82 3.03
C ALA A 202 13.60 2.92 2.72
N VAL A 203 12.34 2.52 2.49
CA VAL A 203 11.22 3.46 2.28
C VAL A 203 10.80 4.14 3.59
N GLN A 204 10.74 3.39 4.71
CA GLN A 204 10.31 3.90 6.02
C GLN A 204 11.21 5.03 6.53
N LYS A 205 12.49 5.00 6.22
CA LYS A 205 13.42 6.08 6.57
C LYS A 205 12.94 7.44 6.05
N TRP A 206 12.22 7.48 4.95
CA TRP A 206 11.70 8.69 4.31
C TRP A 206 10.18 8.81 4.35
N THR A 207 9.50 7.99 5.18
CA THR A 207 8.04 8.03 5.34
C THR A 207 7.70 8.36 6.78
N ASP A 208 7.06 9.51 7.00
CA ASP A 208 6.70 10.00 8.34
C ASP A 208 5.53 9.24 8.98
N SER A 209 4.65 8.70 8.17
CA SER A 209 3.54 7.85 8.64
C SER A 209 3.84 6.36 8.43
N SER A 210 2.81 5.53 8.37
CA SER A 210 2.98 4.08 8.24
C SER A 210 3.10 3.64 6.77
N ILE A 211 3.60 2.42 6.61
CA ILE A 211 3.76 1.74 5.33
C ILE A 211 2.95 0.46 5.35
N SER A 212 2.18 0.21 4.29
CA SER A 212 1.59 -1.09 4.01
C SER A 212 2.51 -1.86 3.06
N LYS A 213 3.17 -2.87 3.60
CA LYS A 213 3.98 -3.81 2.82
C LYS A 213 3.89 -5.21 3.39
N THR A 214 3.77 -6.19 2.50
CA THR A 214 3.75 -7.60 2.83
C THR A 214 5.14 -8.20 2.69
N ALA A 215 5.59 -8.92 3.72
CA ALA A 215 6.70 -9.86 3.64
C ALA A 215 6.11 -11.24 3.31
N ASN A 216 6.31 -11.70 2.09
CA ASN A 216 5.90 -13.02 1.67
C ASN A 216 6.87 -14.05 2.24
N ALA A 217 6.35 -15.13 2.79
CA ALA A 217 7.12 -16.20 3.41
C ALA A 217 6.68 -17.57 2.84
N PRO A 218 7.60 -18.53 2.69
CA PRO A 218 7.27 -19.87 2.22
C PRO A 218 6.39 -20.63 3.22
N ALA A 219 5.74 -21.70 2.77
CA ALA A 219 4.78 -22.49 3.58
C ALA A 219 5.41 -23.12 4.82
N ASP A 220 6.69 -23.42 4.78
CA ASP A 220 7.47 -24.01 5.88
C ASP A 220 8.10 -22.97 6.83
N PHE A 221 7.80 -21.69 6.65
CA PHE A 221 8.30 -20.61 7.52
C PHE A 221 7.77 -20.79 8.96
N THR A 222 8.68 -20.92 9.93
CA THR A 222 8.34 -21.28 11.31
C THR A 222 7.90 -20.07 12.14
N VAL A 223 7.34 -20.35 13.33
CA VAL A 223 6.99 -19.31 14.32
C VAL A 223 8.24 -18.55 14.76
N GLU A 224 9.34 -19.23 15.00
CA GLU A 224 10.61 -18.64 15.43
C GLU A 224 11.20 -17.73 14.34
N GLN A 225 11.12 -18.15 13.08
CA GLN A 225 11.53 -17.29 11.95
C GLN A 225 10.64 -16.06 11.83
N THR A 226 9.34 -16.20 12.08
CA THR A 226 8.38 -15.11 12.10
C THR A 226 8.72 -14.11 13.21
N ASP A 227 9.01 -14.58 14.42
CA ASP A 227 9.41 -13.76 15.55
C ASP A 227 10.70 -12.97 15.23
N GLN A 228 11.71 -13.66 14.70
CA GLN A 228 12.96 -13.02 14.27
C GLN A 228 12.74 -11.95 13.19
N LEU A 229 11.81 -12.18 12.26
CA LEU A 229 11.49 -11.20 11.23
C LEU A 229 10.84 -9.93 11.80
N TYR A 230 9.96 -10.05 12.81
CA TYR A 230 9.41 -8.90 13.53
C TYR A 230 10.48 -8.11 14.27
N ILE A 231 11.42 -8.81 14.95
CA ILE A 231 12.54 -8.17 15.63
C ILE A 231 13.41 -7.41 14.63
N GLN A 232 13.79 -8.04 13.53
CA GLN A 232 14.58 -7.40 12.47
C GLN A 232 13.88 -6.18 11.87
N ALA A 233 12.56 -6.27 11.62
CA ALA A 233 11.78 -5.13 11.12
C ALA A 233 11.82 -3.95 12.11
N TYR A 234 11.68 -4.22 13.39
CA TYR A 234 11.78 -3.20 14.45
C TYR A 234 13.18 -2.58 14.49
N GLU A 235 14.24 -3.39 14.50
CA GLU A 235 15.63 -2.94 14.53
C GLU A 235 16.00 -2.10 13.28
N MET A 236 15.40 -2.40 12.13
CA MET A 236 15.56 -1.62 10.90
C MET A 236 14.69 -0.35 10.87
N GLY A 237 13.93 -0.06 11.93
CA GLY A 237 13.11 1.15 12.06
C GLY A 237 11.77 1.12 11.33
N CYS A 238 11.25 -0.06 10.97
CA CYS A 238 9.91 -0.21 10.43
C CYS A 238 8.86 0.06 11.53
N LYS A 239 7.81 0.80 11.21
CA LYS A 239 6.70 1.09 12.14
C LYS A 239 5.68 -0.04 12.27
N GLY A 240 5.70 -0.98 11.38
CA GLY A 240 4.87 -2.17 11.36
C GLY A 240 5.27 -3.06 10.21
N VAL A 241 4.82 -4.30 10.23
CA VAL A 241 5.07 -5.27 9.16
C VAL A 241 3.90 -6.24 9.05
N THR A 242 3.57 -6.65 7.83
CA THR A 242 2.60 -7.71 7.55
C THR A 242 3.33 -8.90 6.98
N ILE A 243 3.11 -10.08 7.54
CA ILE A 243 3.65 -11.34 7.02
C ILE A 243 2.51 -12.14 6.39
N TYR A 244 2.74 -12.62 5.18
CA TYR A 244 1.88 -13.58 4.52
C TYR A 244 2.67 -14.87 4.25
N ARG A 245 2.35 -15.93 4.99
CA ARG A 245 2.91 -17.26 4.77
C ARG A 245 2.08 -17.99 3.71
N ASP A 246 2.75 -18.52 2.70
CA ASP A 246 2.08 -19.31 1.67
C ASP A 246 1.27 -20.46 2.28
N SER A 247 0.14 -20.78 1.66
CA SER A 247 -0.79 -21.85 2.09
C SER A 247 -1.33 -21.69 3.52
N SER A 248 -1.31 -20.46 4.10
CA SER A 248 -1.87 -20.19 5.43
C SER A 248 -3.39 -19.96 5.44
N ARG A 249 -4.02 -19.89 4.28
CA ARG A 249 -5.47 -19.75 4.11
C ARG A 249 -6.01 -20.82 3.19
N ASP A 250 -7.20 -21.32 3.49
CA ASP A 250 -7.88 -22.35 2.68
C ASP A 250 -8.26 -21.85 1.28
N GLU A 251 -8.56 -20.54 1.15
CA GLU A 251 -8.79 -19.87 -0.13
C GLU A 251 -7.70 -18.85 -0.41
N GLN A 252 -6.94 -19.07 -1.47
CA GLN A 252 -5.96 -18.12 -1.96
C GLN A 252 -6.61 -17.20 -2.99
N VAL A 253 -6.45 -15.88 -2.79
CA VAL A 253 -6.99 -14.84 -3.70
C VAL A 253 -6.27 -14.86 -5.06
N LEU A 254 -5.00 -15.31 -5.10
CA LEU A 254 -4.19 -15.44 -6.30
C LEU A 254 -3.50 -16.82 -6.29
N SER A 255 -3.71 -17.61 -7.33
CA SER A 255 -3.08 -18.92 -7.51
C SER A 255 -2.12 -18.90 -8.71
N ILE A 256 -0.92 -19.44 -8.49
CA ILE A 256 0.11 -19.60 -9.53
C ILE A 256 0.11 -21.05 -10.09
N ASN A 257 -0.51 -21.99 -9.38
CA ASN A 257 -0.52 -23.42 -9.73
C ASN A 257 -1.82 -23.85 -10.40
N LYS A 258 -1.71 -24.64 -11.47
CA LYS A 258 -2.85 -25.31 -12.17
C LYS A 258 -3.73 -26.14 -11.25
N ASP A 259 -3.14 -26.77 -10.23
CA ASP A 259 -3.83 -27.75 -9.37
C ASP A 259 -4.75 -27.12 -8.32
N THR A 260 -4.53 -25.86 -7.96
CA THR A 260 -5.38 -25.15 -6.99
C THR A 260 -6.69 -24.67 -7.63
N GLU A 261 -6.70 -24.40 -8.94
CA GLU A 261 -7.92 -24.00 -9.66
C GLU A 261 -8.90 -25.17 -9.86
N ASN A 262 -8.42 -26.41 -10.00
CA ASN A 262 -9.29 -27.57 -10.15
C ASN A 262 -10.13 -27.86 -8.89
N LYS A 263 -9.62 -27.58 -7.69
CA LYS A 263 -10.39 -27.74 -6.45
C LYS A 263 -11.53 -26.73 -6.33
N ASN A 264 -11.33 -25.50 -6.80
CA ASN A 264 -12.37 -24.47 -6.80
C ASN A 264 -13.44 -24.71 -7.88
N LEU A 265 -13.10 -25.39 -8.98
CA LEU A 265 -14.06 -25.72 -10.05
C LEU A 265 -14.94 -26.92 -9.69
N GLU A 266 -14.45 -27.91 -8.94
CA GLU A 266 -15.26 -29.01 -8.43
C GLU A 266 -16.31 -28.53 -7.42
N TYR A 267 -16.03 -27.49 -6.64
CA TYR A 267 -16.97 -26.92 -5.68
C TYR A 267 -18.12 -26.14 -6.35
N ASN A 268 -17.88 -25.53 -7.51
CA ASN A 268 -18.91 -24.77 -8.25
C ASN A 268 -19.77 -25.61 -9.20
N HIS A 269 -19.38 -26.85 -9.51
CA HIS A 269 -20.17 -27.70 -10.42
C HIS A 269 -21.18 -28.62 -9.73
N ASN A 270 -21.11 -28.77 -8.39
CA ASN A 270 -22.06 -29.56 -7.60
C ASN A 270 -23.25 -28.77 -7.02
N GLY A 271 -23.46 -27.53 -7.50
CA GLY A 271 -24.58 -26.68 -7.11
C GLY A 271 -25.87 -26.93 -7.91
N ASN A 272 -26.30 -28.17 -8.06
CA ASN A 272 -27.67 -28.47 -8.49
C ASN A 272 -28.31 -29.56 -7.62
N GLY A 273 -29.18 -29.12 -6.74
CA GLY A 273 -30.38 -29.76 -6.29
C GLY A 273 -30.28 -31.03 -5.47
N ASN A 274 -30.72 -30.94 -4.22
CA ASN A 274 -31.21 -32.04 -3.37
C ASN A 274 -30.18 -33.02 -2.77
N GLY A 275 -29.56 -32.61 -1.69
CA GLY A 275 -28.87 -33.48 -0.77
C GLY A 275 -29.00 -32.98 0.68
N LYS A 276 -29.74 -33.69 1.50
CA LYS A 276 -29.86 -33.44 2.95
C LYS A 276 -28.48 -33.47 3.61
N PRO A 277 -28.17 -32.60 4.60
CA PRO A 277 -26.90 -32.64 5.31
C PRO A 277 -26.82 -33.90 6.19
N SER A 278 -25.73 -34.66 6.03
CA SER A 278 -25.38 -35.72 6.95
C SER A 278 -24.80 -35.13 8.25
N THR A 279 -25.56 -35.39 9.32
CA THR A 279 -25.16 -35.11 10.71
C THR A 279 -23.95 -35.94 11.11
N LYS A 280 -22.86 -35.29 11.57
CA LYS A 280 -22.05 -35.76 12.71
C LYS A 280 -20.98 -34.73 13.06
N ALA A 281 -21.27 -33.90 14.07
CA ALA A 281 -20.41 -33.55 15.19
C ALA A 281 -21.23 -32.65 16.11
N GLN A 282 -21.65 -33.19 17.23
CA GLN A 282 -22.28 -32.44 18.32
C GLN A 282 -21.21 -31.56 19.00
N ALA A 283 -21.42 -30.24 19.00
CA ALA A 283 -20.83 -29.36 19.98
C ALA A 283 -22.00 -28.66 20.71
N ASP A 284 -21.94 -28.75 22.01
CA ASP A 284 -22.87 -28.23 23.00
C ASP A 284 -22.97 -26.69 22.91
N THR A 285 -24.14 -26.18 22.56
CA THR A 285 -24.44 -24.74 22.59
C THR A 285 -25.59 -24.47 23.53
N SER A 286 -25.26 -24.16 24.77
CA SER A 286 -26.18 -23.51 25.70
C SER A 286 -25.65 -22.10 26.00
N LYS A 287 -26.26 -21.08 25.36
CA LYS A 287 -26.49 -19.69 25.75
C LYS A 287 -26.28 -18.70 24.60
N GLU A 288 -27.37 -18.40 23.91
CA GLU A 288 -27.46 -17.19 23.11
C GLU A 288 -28.37 -16.16 23.78
N PRO A 289 -28.03 -14.86 23.78
CA PRO A 289 -28.97 -13.78 24.08
C PRO A 289 -29.73 -13.39 22.80
N LYS A 290 -31.05 -13.39 22.86
CA LYS A 290 -31.96 -12.92 21.80
C LYS A 290 -31.79 -11.41 21.61
N VAL A 291 -31.43 -10.98 20.38
CA VAL A 291 -31.57 -9.61 19.93
C VAL A 291 -32.71 -9.55 18.91
N GLU A 292 -33.80 -8.86 19.28
CA GLU A 292 -34.89 -8.53 18.36
C GLU A 292 -34.44 -7.39 17.42
N ASN A 293 -34.30 -7.68 16.14
CA ASN A 293 -34.16 -6.65 15.09
C ASN A 293 -35.53 -6.30 14.52
N LYS A 294 -36.04 -5.11 14.86
CA LYS A 294 -37.07 -4.44 14.08
C LYS A 294 -36.37 -3.44 13.16
N SER A 295 -36.28 -3.75 11.87
CA SER A 295 -35.92 -2.79 10.84
C SER A 295 -37.20 -2.33 10.12
N GLU A 296 -37.65 -1.12 10.42
CA GLU A 296 -38.61 -0.40 9.55
C GLU A 296 -37.80 0.25 8.42
N ILE A 297 -38.12 -0.15 7.18
CA ILE A 297 -37.60 0.50 5.98
C ILE A 297 -38.50 1.70 5.68
N VAL A 298 -37.95 2.91 5.83
CA VAL A 298 -38.60 4.14 5.38
C VAL A 298 -38.10 4.42 3.95
N GLU A 299 -39.02 4.26 2.98
CA GLU A 299 -38.77 4.75 1.62
C GLU A 299 -38.88 6.29 1.57
N VAL A 300 -37.77 6.96 1.31
CA VAL A 300 -37.76 8.39 0.99
C VAL A 300 -37.72 8.53 -0.52
N LYS A 301 -38.85 8.99 -1.11
CA LYS A 301 -38.87 9.46 -2.48
C LYS A 301 -38.52 10.94 -2.49
N GLU A 302 -37.36 11.30 -3.01
CA GLU A 302 -37.02 12.67 -3.35
C GLU A 302 -37.32 12.91 -4.83
N GLU A 303 -38.26 13.82 -5.09
CA GLU A 303 -38.49 14.41 -6.43
C GLU A 303 -37.44 15.51 -6.65
N ILE A 304 -36.62 15.32 -7.69
CA ILE A 304 -35.68 16.35 -8.15
C ILE A 304 -36.41 17.26 -9.16
N GLU A 305 -36.76 18.45 -8.74
CA GLU A 305 -37.19 19.54 -9.66
C GLU A 305 -35.95 20.15 -10.34
N VAL A 306 -35.84 19.96 -11.65
CA VAL A 306 -34.85 20.65 -12.49
C VAL A 306 -35.45 21.99 -12.88
N LYS A 307 -34.97 23.10 -12.32
CA LYS A 307 -35.26 24.46 -12.85
C LYS A 307 -34.32 24.78 -14.00
N LYS A 308 -34.91 25.20 -15.12
CA LYS A 308 -34.26 25.70 -16.34
C LYS A 308 -33.47 26.98 -16.11
#